data_2e80adb37c1deb89534922eb26099840
#
_entry.id   2e80adb37c1deb89534922eb26099840
#
_cell.length_a   1.000
_cell.length_b   1.000
_cell.length_c   1.000
_cell.angle_alpha   90.00
_cell.angle_beta   90.00
_cell.angle_gamma   90.00
#
_symmetry.space_group_name_H-M   'P 1'
#
loop_
_entity.id
_entity.type
_entity.pdbx_description
1 polymer ?
#
loop_
_entity_poly.entity_id
_entity_poly.type
_entity_poly.pdbx_seq_one_letter_code
_entity_poly.pdbx_strand_id
1 'polypeptide(L)'
;MKKIFIFGIGSLTGSKLAVLAKTRYHVSGSYNLRDPQIPNISSIHLDITNIEKVKKLLTENQPDFIVNTCAINNVDYCEKNQDVAKKINADFVSDLSRICQSIDSKLIHLSSDSVFDGTKKTSYVEDDLTNPINYYGLTKLLGEKSVLKTPENVVIRVSILYGWLPKQISNLQSSSMKPSNFGKWFIEKLMLNEKVKIITDEHSTPIIADDFARVILHSVEKNLKGLYHAAPHTKITRYDFCQKLAQKLGLNQDLIIPVTSKELGRDVMTGLNKCLDSNKMAKTGFQFMTLEESFSLLKQQIDKK
;
A
#
# COMPACT_ATOMS: atom_id res chain seq x y z
N MET A 1 3.01 -1.45 -27.32
CA MET A 1 3.04 -0.91 -25.94
C MET A 1 3.39 -2.04 -24.98
N LYS A 2 4.22 -1.78 -23.96
CA LYS A 2 4.53 -2.78 -22.93
C LYS A 2 3.29 -3.09 -22.09
N LYS A 3 3.25 -4.29 -21.53
CA LYS A 3 2.14 -4.81 -20.73
C LYS A 3 2.41 -4.73 -19.24
N ILE A 4 1.44 -4.25 -18.46
CA ILE A 4 1.47 -4.28 -16.99
C ILE A 4 0.31 -5.15 -16.52
N PHE A 5 0.61 -6.16 -15.69
CA PHE A 5 -0.39 -6.94 -14.97
C PHE A 5 -0.40 -6.57 -13.49
N ILE A 6 -1.57 -6.23 -12.94
CA ILE A 6 -1.73 -5.78 -11.55
C ILE A 6 -2.51 -6.81 -10.74
N PHE A 7 -1.84 -7.50 -9.82
CA PHE A 7 -2.52 -8.29 -8.80
C PHE A 7 -3.17 -7.35 -7.78
N GLY A 8 -4.47 -7.54 -7.53
CA GLY A 8 -5.25 -6.65 -6.66
C GLY A 8 -5.63 -5.33 -7.33
N ILE A 9 -5.98 -5.36 -8.63
CA ILE A 9 -6.35 -4.17 -9.40
C ILE A 9 -7.53 -3.38 -8.80
N GLY A 10 -8.40 -4.04 -8.00
CA GLY A 10 -9.49 -3.40 -7.23
C GLY A 10 -9.05 -2.74 -5.93
N SER A 11 -7.79 -2.91 -5.49
CA SER A 11 -7.26 -2.23 -4.30
C SER A 11 -7.12 -0.72 -4.51
N LEU A 12 -6.97 0.04 -3.41
CA LEU A 12 -6.74 1.48 -3.50
C LEU A 12 -5.55 1.82 -4.42
N THR A 13 -4.41 1.18 -4.20
CA THR A 13 -3.21 1.39 -5.03
C THR A 13 -3.38 0.83 -6.44
N GLY A 14 -3.91 -0.39 -6.56
CA GLY A 14 -4.07 -1.06 -7.84
C GLY A 14 -4.97 -0.27 -8.81
N SER A 15 -6.08 0.26 -8.31
CA SER A 15 -7.01 1.08 -9.11
C SER A 15 -6.37 2.41 -9.53
N LYS A 16 -5.65 3.10 -8.63
CA LYS A 16 -4.95 4.35 -8.97
C LYS A 16 -3.86 4.11 -10.00
N LEU A 17 -3.07 3.05 -9.82
CA LEU A 17 -2.03 2.67 -10.78
C LEU A 17 -2.63 2.31 -12.15
N ALA A 18 -3.70 1.53 -12.18
CA ALA A 18 -4.35 1.12 -13.42
C ALA A 18 -4.84 2.32 -14.24
N VAL A 19 -5.51 3.28 -13.58
CA VAL A 19 -5.97 4.52 -14.22
C VAL A 19 -4.80 5.37 -14.72
N LEU A 20 -3.72 5.47 -13.95
CA LEU A 20 -2.54 6.26 -14.32
C LEU A 20 -1.77 5.61 -15.49
N ALA A 21 -1.62 4.29 -15.48
CA ALA A 21 -0.77 3.58 -16.43
C ALA A 21 -1.43 3.34 -17.80
N LYS A 22 -2.77 3.28 -17.89
CA LYS A 22 -3.51 2.87 -19.11
C LYS A 22 -3.27 3.75 -20.33
N THR A 23 -2.77 4.96 -20.17
CA THR A 23 -2.47 5.87 -21.29
C THR A 23 -1.15 5.53 -21.99
N ARG A 24 -0.28 4.76 -21.33
CA ARG A 24 1.10 4.45 -21.79
C ARG A 24 1.41 2.96 -21.87
N TYR A 25 0.56 2.12 -21.27
CA TYR A 25 0.74 0.67 -21.17
C TYR A 25 -0.55 -0.06 -21.48
N HIS A 26 -0.42 -1.31 -21.94
CA HIS A 26 -1.54 -2.24 -21.92
C HIS A 26 -1.70 -2.76 -20.49
N VAL A 27 -2.72 -2.29 -19.79
CA VAL A 27 -2.99 -2.63 -18.40
C VAL A 27 -4.06 -3.69 -18.30
N SER A 28 -3.77 -4.73 -17.54
CA SER A 28 -4.75 -5.73 -17.09
C SER A 28 -4.47 -6.10 -15.63
N GLY A 29 -5.36 -6.86 -15.01
CA GLY A 29 -5.11 -7.29 -13.65
C GLY A 29 -6.13 -8.26 -13.10
N SER A 30 -5.91 -8.69 -11.86
CA SER A 30 -6.81 -9.59 -11.16
C SER A 30 -7.46 -8.96 -9.93
N TYR A 31 -8.65 -9.44 -9.61
CA TYR A 31 -9.39 -9.12 -8.40
C TYR A 31 -9.88 -10.43 -7.73
N ASN A 32 -10.21 -10.35 -6.43
CA ASN A 32 -10.74 -11.50 -5.71
C ASN A 32 -12.24 -11.38 -5.46
N LEU A 33 -12.71 -10.33 -4.79
CA LEU A 33 -14.09 -10.24 -4.34
C LEU A 33 -15.02 -9.56 -5.35
N ARG A 34 -14.60 -8.46 -5.94
CA ARG A 34 -15.42 -7.69 -6.87
C ARG A 34 -14.60 -7.13 -8.01
N ASP A 35 -15.15 -7.20 -9.21
CA ASP A 35 -14.61 -6.53 -10.38
C ASP A 35 -14.67 -5.00 -10.17
N PRO A 36 -13.52 -4.29 -10.23
CA PRO A 36 -13.48 -2.84 -10.08
C PRO A 36 -14.10 -2.10 -11.28
N GLN A 37 -14.37 -2.78 -12.39
CA GLN A 37 -14.98 -2.24 -13.61
C GLN A 37 -14.32 -0.93 -14.08
N ILE A 38 -12.98 -0.92 -14.09
CA ILE A 38 -12.23 0.27 -14.52
C ILE A 38 -12.35 0.40 -16.04
N PRO A 39 -12.87 1.52 -16.59
CA PRO A 39 -13.09 1.67 -18.02
C PRO A 39 -11.82 1.45 -18.85
N ASN A 40 -11.95 0.62 -19.91
CA ASN A 40 -10.87 0.25 -20.86
C ASN A 40 -9.71 -0.52 -20.21
N ILE A 41 -9.95 -1.25 -19.12
CA ILE A 41 -8.99 -2.15 -18.49
C ILE A 41 -9.63 -3.53 -18.32
N SER A 42 -8.94 -4.56 -18.80
CA SER A 42 -9.37 -5.95 -18.59
C SER A 42 -9.03 -6.40 -17.18
N SER A 43 -10.00 -6.95 -16.46
CA SER A 43 -9.82 -7.54 -15.15
C SER A 43 -10.40 -8.95 -15.09
N ILE A 44 -9.74 -9.84 -14.32
CA ILE A 44 -10.14 -11.22 -14.16
C ILE A 44 -10.31 -11.58 -12.68
N HIS A 45 -11.36 -12.33 -12.38
CA HIS A 45 -11.49 -12.95 -11.05
C HIS A 45 -10.45 -14.04 -10.86
N LEU A 46 -9.62 -13.93 -9.82
CA LEU A 46 -8.54 -14.87 -9.54
C LEU A 46 -8.28 -15.01 -8.04
N ASP A 47 -8.40 -16.23 -7.54
CA ASP A 47 -7.85 -16.60 -6.24
C ASP A 47 -6.34 -16.81 -6.39
N ILE A 48 -5.55 -15.92 -5.82
CA ILE A 48 -4.08 -15.95 -5.89
C ILE A 48 -3.47 -17.15 -5.15
N THR A 49 -4.24 -17.86 -4.32
CA THR A 49 -3.76 -19.08 -3.66
C THR A 49 -3.76 -20.30 -4.59
N ASN A 50 -4.42 -20.22 -5.75
CA ASN A 50 -4.35 -21.22 -6.80
C ASN A 50 -3.18 -20.88 -7.76
N ILE A 51 -1.99 -21.31 -7.37
CA ILE A 51 -0.75 -20.94 -8.05
C ILE A 51 -0.69 -21.47 -9.50
N GLU A 52 -1.31 -22.59 -9.80
CA GLU A 52 -1.36 -23.16 -11.15
C GLU A 52 -2.17 -22.24 -12.10
N LYS A 53 -3.31 -21.71 -11.62
CA LYS A 53 -4.08 -20.73 -12.38
C LYS A 53 -3.30 -19.42 -12.56
N VAL A 54 -2.58 -18.97 -11.53
CA VAL A 54 -1.72 -17.79 -11.62
C VAL A 54 -0.64 -17.98 -12.68
N LYS A 55 0.06 -19.12 -12.65
CA LYS A 55 1.12 -19.47 -13.59
C LYS A 55 0.58 -19.52 -15.02
N LYS A 56 -0.52 -20.24 -15.24
CA LYS A 56 -1.17 -20.34 -16.56
C LYS A 56 -1.51 -18.96 -17.10
N LEU A 57 -2.20 -18.13 -16.30
CA LEU A 57 -2.61 -16.79 -16.69
C LEU A 57 -1.42 -15.92 -17.11
N LEU A 58 -0.35 -15.91 -16.33
CA LEU A 58 0.82 -15.09 -16.61
C LEU A 58 1.60 -15.60 -17.82
N THR A 59 1.69 -16.93 -18.00
CA THR A 59 2.33 -17.54 -19.17
C THR A 59 1.58 -17.21 -20.47
N GLU A 60 0.25 -17.19 -20.45
CA GLU A 60 -0.58 -16.85 -21.61
C GLU A 60 -0.53 -15.34 -21.94
N ASN A 61 -0.51 -14.49 -20.91
CA ASN A 61 -0.54 -13.02 -21.09
C ASN A 61 0.84 -12.40 -21.37
N GLN A 62 1.94 -13.04 -20.94
CA GLN A 62 3.31 -12.56 -21.10
C GLN A 62 3.44 -11.04 -20.77
N PRO A 63 3.17 -10.59 -19.54
CA PRO A 63 3.34 -9.20 -19.17
C PRO A 63 4.82 -8.85 -19.04
N ASP A 64 5.22 -7.63 -19.44
CA ASP A 64 6.58 -7.11 -19.20
C ASP A 64 6.81 -6.79 -17.73
N PHE A 65 5.77 -6.30 -17.05
CA PHE A 65 5.81 -5.91 -15.65
C PHE A 65 4.61 -6.51 -14.90
N ILE A 66 4.89 -6.99 -13.70
CA ILE A 66 3.88 -7.48 -12.76
C ILE A 66 3.96 -6.64 -11.50
N VAL A 67 2.83 -6.05 -11.10
CA VAL A 67 2.73 -5.27 -9.85
C VAL A 67 1.86 -6.02 -8.86
N ASN A 68 2.44 -6.39 -7.72
CA ASN A 68 1.70 -7.07 -6.66
C ASN A 68 1.26 -6.10 -5.57
N THR A 69 -0.03 -5.74 -5.56
CA THR A 69 -0.67 -4.93 -4.51
C THR A 69 -1.49 -5.77 -3.52
N CYS A 70 -1.53 -7.11 -3.70
CA CYS A 70 -2.26 -8.00 -2.80
C CYS A 70 -1.53 -8.17 -1.48
N ALA A 71 -2.25 -7.99 -0.38
CA ALA A 71 -1.79 -8.35 0.96
C ALA A 71 -2.97 -8.40 1.94
N ILE A 72 -2.85 -9.22 2.98
CA ILE A 72 -3.63 -9.07 4.21
C ILE A 72 -2.87 -8.06 5.07
N ASN A 73 -3.41 -6.86 5.25
CA ASN A 73 -2.77 -5.74 5.93
C ASN A 73 -3.34 -5.43 7.32
N ASN A 74 -4.32 -6.20 7.79
CA ASN A 74 -4.84 -6.10 9.14
C ASN A 74 -3.91 -6.84 10.10
N VAL A 75 -3.17 -6.08 10.92
CA VAL A 75 -2.16 -6.61 11.85
C VAL A 75 -2.77 -7.61 12.84
N ASP A 76 -3.92 -7.24 13.48
CA ASP A 76 -4.60 -8.11 14.44
C ASP A 76 -5.12 -9.40 13.78
N TYR A 77 -5.59 -9.31 12.53
CA TYR A 77 -6.02 -10.49 11.77
C TYR A 77 -4.85 -11.41 11.46
N CYS A 78 -3.72 -10.85 11.01
CA CYS A 78 -2.51 -11.61 10.71
C CYS A 78 -1.98 -12.34 11.93
N GLU A 79 -2.04 -11.73 13.12
CA GLU A 79 -1.62 -12.35 14.37
C GLU A 79 -2.48 -13.56 14.74
N LYS A 80 -3.81 -13.44 14.53
CA LYS A 80 -4.78 -14.51 14.84
C LYS A 80 -4.89 -15.59 13.77
N ASN A 81 -4.47 -15.29 12.51
CA ASN A 81 -4.61 -16.17 11.34
C ASN A 81 -3.28 -16.30 10.60
N GLN A 82 -2.27 -16.79 11.30
CA GLN A 82 -0.88 -16.79 10.82
C GLN A 82 -0.69 -17.57 9.52
N ASP A 83 -1.30 -18.74 9.37
CA ASP A 83 -1.19 -19.55 8.15
C ASP A 83 -1.75 -18.82 6.92
N VAL A 84 -2.91 -18.16 7.07
CA VAL A 84 -3.53 -17.41 5.99
C VAL A 84 -2.70 -16.18 5.63
N ALA A 85 -2.19 -15.46 6.64
CA ALA A 85 -1.31 -14.32 6.44
C ALA A 85 -0.02 -14.72 5.73
N LYS A 86 0.63 -15.79 6.16
CA LYS A 86 1.84 -16.34 5.54
C LYS A 86 1.57 -16.74 4.09
N LYS A 87 0.49 -17.49 3.84
CA LYS A 87 0.11 -17.97 2.51
C LYS A 87 -0.01 -16.82 1.51
N ILE A 88 -0.66 -15.70 1.92
CA ILE A 88 -0.91 -14.56 1.03
C ILE A 88 0.29 -13.60 0.94
N ASN A 89 0.90 -13.24 2.10
CA ASN A 89 1.91 -12.18 2.15
C ASN A 89 3.34 -12.68 1.89
N ALA A 90 3.59 -14.00 2.02
CA ALA A 90 4.91 -14.58 1.85
C ALA A 90 4.96 -15.69 0.80
N ASP A 91 4.18 -16.76 0.95
CA ASP A 91 4.29 -17.94 0.08
C ASP A 91 3.87 -17.60 -1.36
N PHE A 92 2.70 -16.97 -1.54
CA PHE A 92 2.26 -16.47 -2.85
C PHE A 92 3.30 -15.53 -3.48
N VAL A 93 3.90 -14.63 -2.70
CA VAL A 93 4.91 -13.68 -3.21
C VAL A 93 6.16 -14.42 -3.68
N SER A 94 6.57 -15.47 -2.96
CA SER A 94 7.68 -16.32 -3.34
C SER A 94 7.40 -17.06 -4.65
N ASP A 95 6.21 -17.65 -4.78
CA ASP A 95 5.78 -18.35 -6.00
C ASP A 95 5.68 -17.37 -7.19
N LEU A 96 5.08 -16.21 -6.97
CA LEU A 96 4.97 -15.16 -7.97
C LEU A 96 6.35 -14.70 -8.48
N SER A 97 7.32 -14.51 -7.57
CA SER A 97 8.69 -14.13 -7.96
C SER A 97 9.35 -15.19 -8.86
N ARG A 98 9.14 -16.48 -8.55
CA ARG A 98 9.64 -17.59 -9.39
C ARG A 98 8.95 -17.65 -10.76
N ILE A 99 7.63 -17.44 -10.80
CA ILE A 99 6.88 -17.36 -12.06
C ILE A 99 7.39 -16.20 -12.91
N CYS A 100 7.52 -14.99 -12.32
CA CYS A 100 8.04 -13.81 -13.03
C CYS A 100 9.39 -14.09 -13.66
N GLN A 101 10.30 -14.72 -12.93
CA GLN A 101 11.61 -15.10 -13.45
C GLN A 101 11.50 -16.09 -14.63
N SER A 102 10.58 -17.07 -14.55
CA SER A 102 10.42 -18.09 -15.61
C SER A 102 9.84 -17.55 -16.93
N ILE A 103 9.16 -16.40 -16.90
CA ILE A 103 8.56 -15.75 -18.07
C ILE A 103 9.24 -14.42 -18.44
N ASP A 104 10.42 -14.13 -17.87
CA ASP A 104 11.20 -12.89 -18.07
C ASP A 104 10.39 -11.61 -17.77
N SER A 105 9.50 -11.66 -16.78
CA SER A 105 8.74 -10.52 -16.31
C SER A 105 9.36 -9.90 -15.07
N LYS A 106 9.32 -8.58 -14.99
CA LYS A 106 9.81 -7.84 -13.83
C LYS A 106 8.72 -7.69 -12.77
N LEU A 107 9.01 -8.10 -11.52
CA LEU A 107 8.09 -7.96 -10.39
C LEU A 107 8.35 -6.68 -9.60
N ILE A 108 7.29 -5.90 -9.38
CA ILE A 108 7.26 -4.79 -8.42
C ILE A 108 6.36 -5.21 -7.26
N HIS A 109 6.92 -5.36 -6.06
CA HIS A 109 6.21 -5.81 -4.86
C HIS A 109 6.09 -4.71 -3.82
N LEU A 110 4.87 -4.53 -3.31
CA LEU A 110 4.57 -3.55 -2.28
C LEU A 110 4.81 -4.16 -0.90
N SER A 111 5.66 -3.52 -0.11
CA SER A 111 5.95 -3.89 1.27
C SER A 111 5.54 -2.78 2.26
N SER A 112 5.99 -2.86 3.50
CA SER A 112 5.54 -2.02 4.60
C SER A 112 6.68 -1.58 5.51
N ASP A 113 6.49 -0.46 6.22
CA ASP A 113 7.26 -0.02 7.36
C ASP A 113 7.25 -1.03 8.53
N SER A 114 6.25 -1.91 8.58
CA SER A 114 6.09 -2.91 9.65
C SER A 114 7.17 -3.99 9.65
N VAL A 115 8.08 -3.98 8.71
CA VAL A 115 9.33 -4.78 8.74
C VAL A 115 10.33 -4.27 9.79
N PHE A 116 10.11 -3.09 10.33
CA PHE A 116 10.93 -2.47 11.39
C PHE A 116 10.23 -2.53 12.74
N ASP A 117 11.01 -2.46 13.82
CA ASP A 117 10.50 -2.48 15.21
C ASP A 117 9.91 -1.14 15.67
N GLY A 118 10.24 -0.03 15.00
CA GLY A 118 9.74 1.29 15.35
C GLY A 118 10.43 1.93 16.55
N THR A 119 11.64 1.48 16.94
CA THR A 119 12.40 2.00 18.08
C THR A 119 13.39 3.11 17.70
N LYS A 120 13.75 3.20 16.43
CA LYS A 120 14.71 4.20 15.91
C LYS A 120 14.13 5.62 16.10
N LYS A 121 14.95 6.58 16.55
CA LYS A 121 14.53 7.99 16.74
C LYS A 121 14.43 8.78 15.43
N THR A 122 15.18 8.38 14.40
CA THR A 122 15.16 8.96 13.06
C THR A 122 14.31 8.12 12.11
N SER A 123 14.08 8.59 10.87
CA SER A 123 13.46 7.77 9.83
C SER A 123 14.35 6.57 9.48
N TYR A 124 13.71 5.45 9.12
CA TYR A 124 14.41 4.26 8.64
C TYR A 124 14.84 4.44 7.19
N VAL A 125 16.06 4.06 6.88
CA VAL A 125 16.60 3.95 5.52
C VAL A 125 16.54 2.49 5.03
N GLU A 126 16.70 2.28 3.73
CA GLU A 126 16.58 0.94 3.12
C GLU A 126 17.55 -0.08 3.68
N ASP A 127 18.74 0.36 4.10
CA ASP A 127 19.82 -0.49 4.62
C ASP A 127 19.74 -0.73 6.15
N ASP A 128 18.76 -0.13 6.84
CA ASP A 128 18.56 -0.40 8.27
C ASP A 128 18.13 -1.85 8.51
N LEU A 129 18.57 -2.42 9.64
CA LEU A 129 18.21 -3.78 10.03
C LEU A 129 16.70 -3.90 10.25
N THR A 130 16.11 -4.88 9.61
CA THR A 130 14.70 -5.21 9.81
C THR A 130 14.50 -6.05 11.06
N ASN A 131 13.50 -5.72 11.87
CA ASN A 131 13.12 -6.43 13.09
C ASN A 131 11.59 -6.34 13.31
N PRO A 132 10.79 -7.09 12.55
CA PRO A 132 9.34 -7.02 12.67
C PRO A 132 8.87 -7.53 14.03
N ILE A 133 7.99 -6.77 14.70
CA ILE A 133 7.47 -7.06 16.04
C ILE A 133 6.06 -7.65 16.04
N ASN A 134 5.51 -7.95 14.88
CA ASN A 134 4.22 -8.60 14.70
C ASN A 134 4.25 -9.50 13.46
N TYR A 135 3.28 -10.40 13.39
CA TYR A 135 3.25 -11.40 12.33
C TYR A 135 3.02 -10.80 10.93
N TYR A 136 2.25 -9.72 10.82
CA TYR A 136 2.11 -9.00 9.55
C TYR A 136 3.47 -8.53 9.02
N GLY A 137 4.25 -7.83 9.84
CA GLY A 137 5.59 -7.37 9.48
C GLY A 137 6.51 -8.52 9.09
N LEU A 138 6.48 -9.63 9.84
CA LEU A 138 7.25 -10.84 9.53
C LEU A 138 6.89 -11.40 8.14
N THR A 139 5.59 -11.54 7.83
CA THR A 139 5.16 -12.06 6.53
C THR A 139 5.54 -11.15 5.37
N LYS A 140 5.50 -9.82 5.57
CA LYS A 140 5.96 -8.85 4.56
C LYS A 140 7.46 -8.97 4.33
N LEU A 141 8.25 -9.10 5.39
CA LEU A 141 9.70 -9.30 5.28
C LEU A 141 10.06 -10.61 4.55
N LEU A 142 9.33 -11.69 4.80
CA LEU A 142 9.54 -12.96 4.09
C LEU A 142 9.26 -12.81 2.58
N GLY A 143 8.21 -12.08 2.22
CA GLY A 143 7.91 -11.72 0.84
C GLY A 143 9.02 -10.91 0.18
N GLU A 144 9.52 -9.84 0.85
CA GLU A 144 10.65 -9.04 0.37
C GLU A 144 11.88 -9.90 0.05
N LYS A 145 12.27 -10.75 1.02
CA LYS A 145 13.43 -11.63 0.87
C LYS A 145 13.30 -12.55 -0.35
N SER A 146 12.08 -12.98 -0.68
CA SER A 146 11.84 -13.83 -1.86
C SER A 146 11.97 -13.04 -3.17
N VAL A 147 11.41 -11.83 -3.20
CA VAL A 147 11.45 -10.94 -4.39
C VAL A 147 12.87 -10.48 -4.70
N LEU A 148 13.64 -10.11 -3.69
CA LEU A 148 15.00 -9.58 -3.81
C LEU A 148 16.07 -10.65 -4.20
N LYS A 149 15.70 -11.94 -4.22
CA LYS A 149 16.58 -12.99 -4.81
C LYS A 149 16.76 -12.80 -6.31
N THR A 150 15.85 -12.13 -7.00
CA THR A 150 15.94 -11.77 -8.39
C THR A 150 16.37 -10.31 -8.50
N PRO A 151 17.61 -9.97 -8.89
CA PRO A 151 18.15 -8.60 -8.83
C PRO A 151 17.36 -7.57 -9.65
N GLU A 152 16.66 -8.01 -10.69
CA GLU A 152 15.85 -7.13 -11.55
C GLU A 152 14.55 -6.65 -10.88
N ASN A 153 14.07 -7.35 -9.87
CA ASN A 153 12.82 -7.03 -9.18
C ASN A 153 12.94 -5.80 -8.29
N VAL A 154 11.79 -5.23 -7.95
CA VAL A 154 11.69 -4.06 -7.07
C VAL A 154 10.79 -4.39 -5.88
N VAL A 155 11.24 -4.01 -4.70
CA VAL A 155 10.43 -3.94 -3.49
C VAL A 155 10.27 -2.48 -3.11
N ILE A 156 9.04 -2.05 -2.82
CA ILE A 156 8.76 -0.68 -2.37
C ILE A 156 8.06 -0.75 -1.01
N ARG A 157 8.75 -0.30 0.04
CA ARG A 157 8.17 -0.15 1.38
C ARG A 157 7.40 1.15 1.45
N VAL A 158 6.24 1.10 2.06
CA VAL A 158 5.36 2.26 2.29
C VAL A 158 4.94 2.29 3.75
N SER A 159 4.71 3.49 4.29
CA SER A 159 4.12 3.67 5.61
C SER A 159 2.59 3.75 5.51
N ILE A 160 1.92 4.69 6.17
CA ILE A 160 0.47 4.83 6.10
C ILE A 160 0.04 5.25 4.70
N LEU A 161 -0.73 4.38 4.06
CA LEU A 161 -1.35 4.66 2.77
C LEU A 161 -2.79 5.13 2.95
N TYR A 162 -3.14 6.26 2.33
CA TYR A 162 -4.49 6.82 2.36
C TYR A 162 -4.92 7.31 0.98
N GLY A 163 -6.21 7.54 0.78
CA GLY A 163 -6.72 8.06 -0.49
C GLY A 163 -8.22 7.90 -0.63
N TRP A 164 -8.73 8.28 -1.79
CA TRP A 164 -10.15 8.19 -2.13
C TRP A 164 -10.36 7.50 -3.46
N LEU A 165 -11.32 6.60 -3.52
CA LEU A 165 -11.74 5.96 -4.76
C LEU A 165 -13.11 6.49 -5.17
N PRO A 166 -13.39 6.64 -6.48
CA PRO A 166 -14.73 6.94 -6.97
C PRO A 166 -15.77 5.93 -6.45
N LYS A 167 -17.03 6.35 -6.30
CA LYS A 167 -18.11 5.48 -5.78
C LYS A 167 -18.23 4.15 -6.49
N GLN A 168 -18.05 4.13 -7.79
CA GLN A 168 -18.12 2.91 -8.62
C GLN A 168 -17.09 1.85 -8.18
N ILE A 169 -15.94 2.27 -7.63
CA ILE A 169 -14.86 1.41 -7.14
C ILE A 169 -14.86 1.32 -5.60
N SER A 170 -15.39 2.33 -4.90
CA SER A 170 -15.30 2.47 -3.43
C SER A 170 -16.18 1.50 -2.63
N ASN A 171 -17.19 0.90 -3.26
CA ASN A 171 -18.06 -0.11 -2.64
C ASN A 171 -17.42 -1.51 -2.59
N LEU A 172 -16.13 -1.61 -2.95
CA LEU A 172 -15.38 -2.85 -2.86
C LEU A 172 -15.10 -3.18 -1.39
N GLN A 173 -15.68 -4.28 -0.91
CA GLN A 173 -15.33 -4.81 0.39
C GLN A 173 -13.86 -5.27 0.35
N SER A 174 -13.09 -4.80 1.33
CA SER A 174 -11.77 -5.36 1.60
C SER A 174 -11.90 -6.79 2.12
N SER A 175 -10.96 -7.66 1.79
CA SER A 175 -10.83 -9.00 2.40
C SER A 175 -10.51 -8.92 3.90
N SER A 176 -10.17 -7.76 4.43
CA SER A 176 -9.97 -7.51 5.85
C SER A 176 -11.24 -6.97 6.50
N MET A 177 -11.59 -7.48 7.68
CA MET A 177 -12.77 -7.04 8.46
C MET A 177 -12.66 -5.60 9.00
N LYS A 178 -11.49 -4.96 8.88
CA LYS A 178 -11.26 -3.55 9.22
C LYS A 178 -11.07 -2.73 7.93
N PRO A 179 -11.45 -1.44 7.94
CA PRO A 179 -11.21 -0.57 6.79
C PRO A 179 -9.73 -0.54 6.43
N SER A 180 -9.39 -0.99 5.21
CA SER A 180 -8.01 -1.01 4.72
C SER A 180 -7.46 0.40 4.40
N ASN A 181 -8.34 1.40 4.39
CA ASN A 181 -8.04 2.79 4.07
C ASN A 181 -8.37 3.67 5.29
N PHE A 182 -7.36 3.92 6.10
CA PHE A 182 -7.49 4.73 7.31
C PHE A 182 -8.05 6.13 7.02
N GLY A 183 -7.59 6.79 5.97
CA GLY A 183 -8.06 8.15 5.62
C GLY A 183 -9.55 8.18 5.29
N LYS A 184 -10.04 7.20 4.50
CA LYS A 184 -11.47 7.10 4.18
C LYS A 184 -12.30 6.86 5.44
N TRP A 185 -11.92 5.87 6.25
CA TRP A 185 -12.59 5.57 7.51
C TRP A 185 -12.70 6.80 8.43
N PHE A 186 -11.58 7.51 8.60
CA PHE A 186 -11.53 8.71 9.43
C PHE A 186 -12.50 9.81 8.93
N ILE A 187 -12.47 10.10 7.62
CA ILE A 187 -13.33 11.10 7.00
C ILE A 187 -14.81 10.73 7.17
N GLU A 188 -15.17 9.47 6.89
CA GLU A 188 -16.55 8.98 7.01
C GLU A 188 -17.07 9.09 8.46
N LYS A 189 -16.24 8.76 9.45
CA LYS A 189 -16.60 8.91 10.87
C LYS A 189 -16.91 10.37 11.25
N LEU A 190 -16.04 11.31 10.84
CA LEU A 190 -16.28 12.72 11.12
C LEU A 190 -17.49 13.28 10.36
N MET A 191 -17.74 12.85 9.12
CA MET A 191 -18.95 13.22 8.38
C MET A 191 -20.25 12.73 9.05
N LEU A 192 -20.18 11.63 9.80
CA LEU A 192 -21.28 11.10 10.60
C LEU A 192 -21.37 11.72 12.01
N ASN A 193 -20.55 12.74 12.30
CA ASN A 193 -20.42 13.36 13.64
C ASN A 193 -20.03 12.36 14.75
N GLU A 194 -19.30 11.30 14.41
CA GLU A 194 -18.83 10.32 15.39
C GLU A 194 -17.46 10.73 15.96
N LYS A 195 -17.32 10.60 17.29
CA LYS A 195 -16.01 10.79 17.97
C LYS A 195 -15.07 9.66 17.62
N VAL A 196 -13.80 10.01 17.35
CA VAL A 196 -12.75 9.05 17.00
C VAL A 196 -11.55 9.21 17.91
N LYS A 197 -11.08 8.12 18.51
CA LYS A 197 -9.82 8.10 19.29
C LYS A 197 -8.64 7.97 18.34
N ILE A 198 -7.71 8.92 18.37
CA ILE A 198 -6.54 8.94 17.49
C ILE A 198 -5.26 9.04 18.33
N ILE A 199 -4.28 8.22 17.97
CA ILE A 199 -3.01 8.05 18.68
C ILE A 199 -2.10 9.27 18.48
N THR A 200 -1.53 9.78 19.58
CA THR A 200 -0.66 10.95 19.61
C THR A 200 0.84 10.63 19.57
N ASP A 201 1.22 9.42 19.96
CA ASP A 201 2.61 8.98 20.16
C ASP A 201 3.17 8.09 19.03
N GLU A 202 2.40 7.87 17.97
CA GLU A 202 2.83 7.12 16.78
C GLU A 202 3.16 8.06 15.61
N HIS A 203 4.43 8.05 15.16
CA HIS A 203 4.89 8.85 14.02
C HIS A 203 4.96 8.02 12.75
N SER A 204 4.66 8.66 11.62
CA SER A 204 4.68 8.03 10.30
C SER A 204 5.01 9.05 9.20
N THR A 205 5.20 8.55 7.99
CA THR A 205 5.33 9.34 6.75
C THR A 205 4.20 8.95 5.81
N PRO A 206 2.96 9.46 6.03
CA PRO A 206 1.79 9.05 5.25
C PRO A 206 1.88 9.51 3.81
N ILE A 207 1.48 8.63 2.88
CA ILE A 207 1.48 8.89 1.44
C ILE A 207 0.09 8.69 0.86
N ILE A 208 -0.35 9.58 -0.03
CA ILE A 208 -1.59 9.40 -0.79
C ILE A 208 -1.40 8.33 -1.87
N ALA A 209 -2.42 7.51 -2.09
CA ALA A 209 -2.37 6.40 -3.04
C ALA A 209 -2.08 6.82 -4.49
N ASP A 210 -2.48 8.03 -4.86
CA ASP A 210 -2.17 8.63 -6.17
C ASP A 210 -0.66 8.85 -6.34
N ASP A 211 0.00 9.37 -5.31
CA ASP A 211 1.45 9.58 -5.33
C ASP A 211 2.21 8.25 -5.27
N PHE A 212 1.71 7.29 -4.49
CA PHE A 212 2.27 5.95 -4.46
C PHE A 212 2.14 5.22 -5.81
N ALA A 213 1.03 5.40 -6.52
CA ALA A 213 0.89 4.91 -7.90
C ALA A 213 1.92 5.53 -8.85
N ARG A 214 2.23 6.83 -8.68
CA ARG A 214 3.31 7.51 -9.42
C ARG A 214 4.69 6.92 -9.12
N VAL A 215 4.98 6.59 -7.85
CA VAL A 215 6.23 5.90 -7.46
C VAL A 215 6.37 4.56 -8.17
N ILE A 216 5.29 3.75 -8.19
CA ILE A 216 5.30 2.45 -8.87
C ILE A 216 5.56 2.63 -10.37
N LEU A 217 4.85 3.54 -11.02
CA LEU A 217 5.01 3.80 -12.44
C LEU A 217 6.39 4.35 -12.78
N HIS A 218 6.92 5.26 -11.96
CA HIS A 218 8.30 5.76 -12.08
C HIS A 218 9.32 4.62 -11.97
N SER A 219 9.08 3.67 -11.06
CA SER A 219 9.96 2.49 -10.91
C SER A 219 9.98 1.61 -12.17
N VAL A 220 8.83 1.49 -12.85
CA VAL A 220 8.73 0.83 -14.16
C VAL A 220 9.49 1.61 -15.24
N GLU A 221 9.24 2.91 -15.36
CA GLU A 221 9.79 3.79 -16.39
C GLU A 221 11.31 3.95 -16.29
N LYS A 222 11.82 4.06 -15.06
CA LYS A 222 13.27 4.18 -14.78
C LYS A 222 13.97 2.84 -14.69
N ASN A 223 13.26 1.74 -14.88
CA ASN A 223 13.78 0.38 -14.74
C ASN A 223 14.53 0.18 -13.40
N LEU A 224 13.96 0.69 -12.29
CA LEU A 224 14.58 0.60 -10.98
C LEU A 224 14.72 -0.85 -10.53
N LYS A 225 15.70 -1.15 -9.68
CA LYS A 225 16.00 -2.49 -9.17
C LYS A 225 16.29 -2.46 -7.68
N GLY A 226 15.90 -3.53 -6.97
CA GLY A 226 16.16 -3.69 -5.54
C GLY A 226 15.13 -3.00 -4.66
N LEU A 227 15.54 -2.53 -3.48
CA LEU A 227 14.69 -2.04 -2.42
C LEU A 227 14.64 -0.51 -2.40
N TYR A 228 13.43 0.04 -2.27
CA TYR A 228 13.16 1.48 -2.13
C TYR A 228 12.12 1.75 -1.06
N HIS A 229 12.20 2.92 -0.45
CA HIS A 229 11.13 3.48 0.38
C HIS A 229 10.32 4.50 -0.42
N ALA A 230 8.98 4.47 -0.24
CA ALA A 230 8.07 5.45 -0.80
C ALA A 230 7.42 6.24 0.34
N ALA A 231 7.98 7.40 0.64
CA ALA A 231 7.55 8.23 1.76
C ALA A 231 7.78 9.72 1.45
N PRO A 232 6.77 10.58 1.55
CA PRO A 232 6.99 12.03 1.56
C PRO A 232 7.89 12.44 2.74
N HIS A 233 8.56 13.57 2.63
CA HIS A 233 9.48 14.05 3.68
C HIS A 233 8.80 14.41 5.01
N THR A 234 7.46 14.53 5.02
CA THR A 234 6.72 14.95 6.22
C THR A 234 6.60 13.82 7.22
N LYS A 235 7.38 13.91 8.31
CA LYS A 235 7.19 13.09 9.52
C LYS A 235 6.10 13.74 10.38
N ILE A 236 5.06 12.98 10.72
CA ILE A 236 3.90 13.51 11.44
C ILE A 236 3.29 12.45 12.37
N THR A 237 2.71 12.87 13.50
CA THR A 237 1.92 11.97 14.32
C THR A 237 0.59 11.64 13.63
N ARG A 238 0.00 10.51 13.99
CA ARG A 238 -1.32 10.15 13.45
C ARG A 238 -2.38 11.18 13.86
N TYR A 239 -2.28 11.72 15.07
CA TYR A 239 -3.18 12.76 15.57
C TYR A 239 -3.07 14.05 14.76
N ASP A 240 -1.83 14.57 14.59
CA ASP A 240 -1.63 15.80 13.82
C ASP A 240 -2.03 15.65 12.35
N PHE A 241 -1.79 14.47 11.77
CA PHE A 241 -2.28 14.16 10.42
C PHE A 241 -3.80 14.28 10.34
N CYS A 242 -4.53 13.70 11.30
CA CYS A 242 -5.99 13.75 11.36
C CYS A 242 -6.51 15.18 11.59
N GLN A 243 -5.88 15.94 12.48
CA GLN A 243 -6.23 17.35 12.73
C GLN A 243 -6.09 18.19 11.46
N LYS A 244 -4.93 18.11 10.79
CA LYS A 244 -4.68 18.85 9.54
C LYS A 244 -5.62 18.42 8.42
N LEU A 245 -5.91 17.12 8.30
CA LEU A 245 -6.85 16.61 7.29
C LEU A 245 -8.27 17.09 7.55
N ALA A 246 -8.75 17.03 8.80
CA ALA A 246 -10.07 17.54 9.18
C ALA A 246 -10.20 19.04 8.89
N GLN A 247 -9.19 19.83 9.26
CA GLN A 247 -9.11 21.27 8.95
C GLN A 247 -9.22 21.53 7.44
N LYS A 248 -8.45 20.81 6.63
CA LYS A 248 -8.46 20.96 5.16
C LYS A 248 -9.81 20.65 4.54
N LEU A 249 -10.53 19.67 5.10
CA LEU A 249 -11.84 19.24 4.61
C LEU A 249 -13.01 20.02 5.23
N GLY A 250 -12.77 20.92 6.19
CA GLY A 250 -13.82 21.64 6.91
C GLY A 250 -14.64 20.77 7.84
N LEU A 251 -14.05 19.69 8.38
CA LEU A 251 -14.68 18.77 9.31
C LEU A 251 -14.42 19.19 10.77
N ASN A 252 -15.33 18.80 11.68
CA ASN A 252 -15.25 19.17 13.08
C ASN A 252 -14.07 18.46 13.79
N GLN A 253 -13.05 19.23 14.18
CA GLN A 253 -11.84 18.75 14.85
C GLN A 253 -12.08 18.34 16.31
N ASP A 254 -13.14 18.82 17.00
CA ASP A 254 -13.48 18.48 18.38
C ASP A 254 -13.91 17.02 18.53
N LEU A 255 -14.23 16.35 17.43
CA LEU A 255 -14.55 14.93 17.40
C LEU A 255 -13.29 14.04 17.47
N ILE A 256 -12.09 14.61 17.32
CA ILE A 256 -10.83 13.88 17.34
C ILE A 256 -10.29 13.83 18.76
N ILE A 257 -10.46 12.70 19.40
CA ILE A 257 -10.05 12.50 20.79
C ILE A 257 -8.60 12.00 20.82
N PRO A 258 -7.66 12.77 21.37
CA PRO A 258 -6.27 12.34 21.54
C PRO A 258 -6.18 11.22 22.56
N VAL A 259 -5.42 10.16 22.23
CA VAL A 259 -5.09 9.06 23.14
C VAL A 259 -3.66 8.60 22.86
N THR A 260 -3.01 8.00 23.84
CA THR A 260 -1.74 7.30 23.61
C THR A 260 -1.97 5.88 23.08
N SER A 261 -0.96 5.27 22.50
CA SER A 261 -1.00 3.86 22.06
C SER A 261 -1.36 2.91 23.23
N LYS A 262 -0.88 3.22 24.44
CA LYS A 262 -1.18 2.48 25.67
C LYS A 262 -2.65 2.61 26.08
N GLU A 263 -3.21 3.82 26.06
CA GLU A 263 -4.62 4.08 26.39
C GLU A 263 -5.59 3.48 25.37
N LEU A 264 -5.16 3.36 24.09
CA LEU A 264 -5.98 2.71 23.08
C LEU A 264 -6.11 1.19 23.30
N GLY A 265 -5.17 0.56 24.02
CA GLY A 265 -5.22 -0.85 24.40
C GLY A 265 -5.22 -1.79 23.19
N ARG A 266 -4.26 -1.63 22.27
CA ARG A 266 -4.15 -2.55 21.12
C ARG A 266 -3.70 -3.93 21.55
N ASP A 267 -4.34 -4.97 21.02
CA ASP A 267 -3.98 -6.37 21.26
C ASP A 267 -2.58 -6.69 20.70
N VAL A 268 -2.23 -6.09 19.57
CA VAL A 268 -0.96 -6.35 18.88
C VAL A 268 -0.10 -5.09 18.87
N MET A 269 1.16 -5.26 19.27
CA MET A 269 2.13 -4.15 19.28
C MET A 269 2.48 -3.69 17.86
N THR A 270 2.53 -2.38 17.70
CA THR A 270 3.05 -1.72 16.50
C THR A 270 4.11 -0.71 16.94
N GLY A 271 5.19 -0.55 16.16
CA GLY A 271 6.24 0.40 16.49
C GLY A 271 5.73 1.84 16.56
N LEU A 272 6.30 2.64 17.46
CA LEU A 272 5.91 4.05 17.62
C LEU A 272 6.48 4.94 16.51
N ASN A 273 7.63 4.59 15.93
CA ASN A 273 8.19 5.29 14.78
C ASN A 273 8.10 4.43 13.52
N LYS A 274 7.25 4.83 12.60
CA LYS A 274 7.04 4.20 11.29
C LYS A 274 7.50 5.09 10.14
N CYS A 275 8.36 6.06 10.44
CA CYS A 275 8.85 6.98 9.43
C CYS A 275 9.91 6.33 8.57
N LEU A 276 9.73 6.43 7.25
CA LEU A 276 10.68 5.99 6.24
C LEU A 276 11.40 7.19 5.64
N ASP A 277 12.69 7.05 5.37
CA ASP A 277 13.47 7.96 4.54
C ASP A 277 13.39 7.49 3.08
N SER A 278 13.12 8.39 2.17
CA SER A 278 12.98 8.09 0.74
C SER A 278 14.01 8.83 -0.13
N ASN A 279 15.12 9.25 0.44
CA ASN A 279 16.18 9.93 -0.30
C ASN A 279 16.72 9.09 -1.47
N LYS A 280 16.73 7.75 -1.35
CA LYS A 280 17.08 6.84 -2.43
C LYS A 280 16.13 6.96 -3.62
N MET A 281 14.81 7.01 -3.37
CA MET A 281 13.81 7.24 -4.41
C MET A 281 13.93 8.65 -5.01
N ALA A 282 14.12 9.68 -4.19
CA ALA A 282 14.30 11.05 -4.66
C ALA A 282 15.51 11.22 -5.57
N LYS A 283 16.63 10.52 -5.29
CA LYS A 283 17.83 10.50 -6.15
C LYS A 283 17.59 9.92 -7.55
N THR A 284 16.50 9.19 -7.77
CA THR A 284 16.09 8.72 -9.11
C THR A 284 15.39 9.81 -9.94
N GLY A 285 15.16 10.99 -9.35
CA GLY A 285 14.45 12.12 -9.95
C GLY A 285 12.96 12.14 -9.59
N PHE A 286 12.48 11.28 -8.68
CA PHE A 286 11.10 11.30 -8.23
C PHE A 286 10.86 12.45 -7.23
N GLN A 287 9.76 13.17 -7.44
CA GLN A 287 9.31 14.24 -6.54
C GLN A 287 7.98 13.86 -5.90
N PHE A 288 8.00 13.71 -4.57
CA PHE A 288 6.82 13.42 -3.77
C PHE A 288 5.94 14.67 -3.64
N MET A 289 4.63 14.45 -3.59
CA MET A 289 3.70 15.50 -3.18
C MET A 289 3.96 15.89 -1.72
N THR A 290 3.81 17.18 -1.44
CA THR A 290 3.71 17.66 -0.06
C THR A 290 2.41 17.17 0.57
N LEU A 291 2.34 17.21 1.91
CA LEU A 291 1.12 16.86 2.62
C LEU A 291 -0.07 17.75 2.20
N GLU A 292 0.19 19.04 1.97
CA GLU A 292 -0.83 20.01 1.57
C GLU A 292 -1.36 19.75 0.15
N GLU A 293 -0.47 19.43 -0.80
CA GLU A 293 -0.87 19.04 -2.17
C GLU A 293 -1.71 17.76 -2.15
N SER A 294 -1.30 16.77 -1.35
CA SER A 294 -2.02 15.51 -1.24
C SER A 294 -3.41 15.67 -0.61
N PHE A 295 -3.55 16.55 0.40
CA PHE A 295 -4.87 16.89 0.98
C PHE A 295 -5.74 17.67 0.01
N SER A 296 -5.16 18.58 -0.78
CA SER A 296 -5.89 19.31 -1.81
C SER A 296 -6.43 18.38 -2.90
N LEU A 297 -5.60 17.40 -3.33
CA LEU A 297 -6.02 16.37 -4.28
C LEU A 297 -7.13 15.49 -3.69
N LEU A 298 -6.99 15.07 -2.43
CA LEU A 298 -7.98 14.25 -1.74
C LEU A 298 -9.34 14.97 -1.66
N LYS A 299 -9.33 16.26 -1.29
CA LYS A 299 -10.54 17.11 -1.25
C LYS A 299 -11.23 17.15 -2.62
N GLN A 300 -10.47 17.42 -3.69
CA GLN A 300 -11.02 17.42 -5.06
C GLN A 300 -11.66 16.07 -5.44
N GLN A 301 -11.10 14.95 -4.98
CA GLN A 301 -11.66 13.61 -5.24
C GLN A 301 -12.95 13.34 -4.45
N ILE A 302 -13.06 13.90 -3.25
CA ILE A 302 -14.28 13.81 -2.42
C ILE A 302 -15.38 14.68 -3.02
N ASP A 303 -15.07 15.89 -3.47
CA ASP A 303 -16.03 16.87 -3.99
C ASP A 303 -16.58 16.47 -5.38
N LYS A 304 -15.88 15.63 -6.14
CA LYS A 304 -16.31 15.07 -7.44
C LYS A 304 -17.31 13.90 -7.31
N LYS A 305 -18.13 13.88 -6.26
CA LYS A 305 -19.15 12.84 -6.01
C LYS A 305 -20.24 12.77 -7.05
#